data_101bbd119fffe32f4f5366c7b69761ec
#
_entry.id   101bbd119fffe32f4f5366c7b69761ec
#
_cell.length_a   1.000
_cell.length_b   1.000
_cell.length_c   1.000
_cell.angle_alpha   90.00
_cell.angle_beta   90.00
_cell.angle_gamma   90.00
#
_symmetry.space_group_name_H-M   'P 1'
#
loop_
_entity.id
_entity.type
_entity.pdbx_description
1 polymer ?
#
loop_
_entity_poly.entity_id
_entity_poly.type
_entity_poly.pdbx_seq_one_letter_code
_entity_poly.pdbx_strand_id
1 'polypeptide(L)'
;MPNTKELEDFVTQVRRDILRQVHKVNSGHPGGSLGCAEFFTALYQDVMEYSSDFTMNGIGEDLFFLSNGHISPVFYSVLARSGFFPVEELYTFRLINSRLQGHPTTHEGLPGIRIASGSLGQGLSVAIGAAEAKKLNKDSHIIYTLHGDGELQEGQNWEAIMYAAGNKIDNLIATVDVNGQQIDGATDQVLPMGNLKAKFEAFGWDVLEVKEGNNITKVIEGLNEAKSRTGKGKPVCILMTTVMGHGVDFMMHTHKWHGVAPNDEQLENALAQNPETLGDY
;
A
#
# COMPACT_ATOMS: atom_id res chain seq x y z
N MET A 1 20.91 -7.16 0.39
CA MET A 1 19.51 -7.50 0.71
C MET A 1 19.41 -7.80 2.18
N PRO A 2 18.44 -7.24 2.91
CA PRO A 2 18.22 -7.58 4.30
C PRO A 2 17.86 -9.07 4.42
N ASN A 3 18.21 -9.70 5.55
CA ASN A 3 17.78 -11.08 5.78
C ASN A 3 16.31 -11.12 6.25
N THR A 4 15.68 -12.29 6.19
CA THR A 4 14.27 -12.47 6.56
C THR A 4 13.95 -11.94 7.95
N LYS A 5 14.84 -12.14 8.93
CA LYS A 5 14.64 -11.67 10.31
C LYS A 5 14.64 -10.14 10.40
N GLU A 6 15.53 -9.46 9.70
CA GLU A 6 15.54 -7.99 9.63
C GLU A 6 14.25 -7.42 9.02
N LEU A 7 13.72 -8.09 7.99
CA LEU A 7 12.44 -7.71 7.38
C LEU A 7 11.25 -7.97 8.31
N GLU A 8 11.23 -9.08 9.04
CA GLU A 8 10.19 -9.36 10.03
C GLU A 8 10.22 -8.36 11.20
N ASP A 9 11.41 -7.97 11.65
CA ASP A 9 11.59 -6.94 12.67
C ASP A 9 11.11 -5.57 12.16
N PHE A 10 11.37 -5.24 10.89
CA PHE A 10 10.87 -4.03 10.25
C PHE A 10 9.33 -4.03 10.17
N VAL A 11 8.71 -5.13 9.71
CA VAL A 11 7.25 -5.30 9.68
C VAL A 11 6.64 -5.12 11.06
N THR A 12 7.24 -5.74 12.08
CA THR A 12 6.75 -5.66 13.47
C THR A 12 6.78 -4.22 13.97
N GLN A 13 7.87 -3.49 13.71
CA GLN A 13 7.97 -2.08 14.10
C GLN A 13 6.99 -1.18 13.32
N VAL A 14 6.80 -1.43 12.04
CA VAL A 14 5.80 -0.71 11.23
C VAL A 14 4.39 -0.88 11.80
N ARG A 15 4.01 -2.09 12.20
CA ARG A 15 2.72 -2.33 12.88
C ARG A 15 2.61 -1.55 14.19
N ARG A 16 3.68 -1.53 14.95
CA ARG A 16 3.78 -0.77 16.20
C ARG A 16 3.60 0.73 15.95
N ASP A 17 4.23 1.28 14.93
CA ASP A 17 4.09 2.68 14.53
C ASP A 17 2.65 3.03 14.10
N ILE A 18 2.00 2.16 13.31
CA ILE A 18 0.60 2.32 12.89
C ILE A 18 -0.31 2.48 14.10
N LEU A 19 -0.21 1.56 15.05
CA LEU A 19 -1.02 1.56 16.27
C LEU A 19 -0.85 2.86 17.07
N ARG A 20 0.39 3.31 17.25
CA ARG A 20 0.73 4.53 17.98
C ARG A 20 0.24 5.79 17.26
N GLN A 21 0.40 5.88 15.94
CA GLN A 21 -0.11 7.00 15.13
C GLN A 21 -1.62 7.18 15.31
N VAL A 22 -2.40 6.12 15.07
CA VAL A 22 -3.86 6.21 15.09
C VAL A 22 -4.42 6.41 16.50
N HIS A 23 -3.81 5.79 17.51
CA HIS A 23 -4.20 5.95 18.90
C HIS A 23 -4.01 7.39 19.39
N LYS A 24 -2.85 7.99 19.10
CA LYS A 24 -2.46 9.34 19.52
C LYS A 24 -3.53 10.40 19.26
N VAL A 25 -4.20 10.32 18.13
CA VAL A 25 -5.23 11.28 17.70
C VAL A 25 -6.63 10.69 17.73
N ASN A 26 -6.77 9.46 18.24
CA ASN A 26 -8.03 8.71 18.26
C ASN A 26 -8.73 8.72 16.89
N SER A 27 -7.95 8.54 15.81
CA SER A 27 -8.44 8.64 14.44
C SER A 27 -7.47 7.97 13.45
N GLY A 28 -8.00 7.29 12.45
CA GLY A 28 -7.21 6.67 11.38
C GLY A 28 -7.76 5.29 10.99
N HIS A 29 -7.04 4.61 10.09
CA HIS A 29 -7.46 3.34 9.52
C HIS A 29 -6.42 2.25 9.84
N PRO A 30 -6.46 1.67 11.06
CA PRO A 30 -5.46 0.67 11.45
C PRO A 30 -5.59 -0.65 10.70
N GLY A 31 -6.81 -1.11 10.41
CA GLY A 31 -7.03 -2.46 9.88
C GLY A 31 -6.33 -2.73 8.56
N GLY A 32 -6.59 -1.94 7.53
CA GLY A 32 -5.92 -2.06 6.23
C GLY A 32 -4.42 -1.74 6.32
N SER A 33 -4.03 -0.77 7.17
CA SER A 33 -2.62 -0.44 7.41
C SER A 33 -1.85 -1.64 7.96
N LEU A 34 -2.37 -2.32 8.99
CA LEU A 34 -1.77 -3.52 9.58
C LEU A 34 -1.70 -4.68 8.58
N GLY A 35 -2.76 -4.87 7.77
CA GLY A 35 -2.83 -5.90 6.75
C GLY A 35 -1.82 -5.75 5.62
N CYS A 36 -1.37 -4.51 5.32
CA CYS A 36 -0.44 -4.21 4.23
C CYS A 36 1.01 -3.97 4.69
N ALA A 37 1.35 -4.22 5.96
CA ALA A 37 2.69 -3.96 6.49
C ALA A 37 3.79 -4.75 5.75
N GLU A 38 3.56 -6.01 5.41
CA GLU A 38 4.47 -6.84 4.62
C GLU A 38 4.66 -6.31 3.20
N PHE A 39 3.57 -5.90 2.55
CA PHE A 39 3.65 -5.34 1.20
C PHE A 39 4.56 -4.11 1.15
N PHE A 40 4.34 -3.14 2.03
CA PHE A 40 5.13 -1.92 2.06
C PHE A 40 6.58 -2.20 2.44
N THR A 41 6.81 -3.09 3.42
CA THR A 41 8.16 -3.50 3.80
C THR A 41 8.89 -4.17 2.64
N ALA A 42 8.28 -5.16 1.99
CA ALA A 42 8.86 -5.84 0.83
C ALA A 42 9.21 -4.85 -0.29
N LEU A 43 8.27 -3.95 -0.60
CA LEU A 43 8.43 -2.99 -1.68
C LEU A 43 9.60 -2.04 -1.44
N TYR A 44 9.68 -1.42 -0.24
CA TYR A 44 10.65 -0.38 0.07
C TYR A 44 12.00 -0.92 0.58
N GLN A 45 12.05 -2.12 1.19
CA GLN A 45 13.29 -2.67 1.74
C GLN A 45 14.01 -3.65 0.81
N ASP A 46 13.32 -4.19 -0.23
CA ASP A 46 13.91 -5.23 -1.07
C ASP A 46 13.71 -5.03 -2.59
N VAL A 47 12.53 -4.61 -3.04
CA VAL A 47 12.11 -4.76 -4.46
C VAL A 47 12.29 -3.50 -5.28
N MET A 48 11.88 -2.34 -4.77
CA MET A 48 11.81 -1.07 -5.50
C MET A 48 13.17 -0.38 -5.57
N GLU A 49 13.54 0.10 -6.75
CA GLU A 49 14.75 0.88 -6.99
C GLU A 49 14.42 2.38 -6.85
N TYR A 50 14.70 2.97 -5.69
CA TYR A 50 14.35 4.36 -5.39
C TYR A 50 15.46 5.09 -4.64
N SER A 51 15.35 6.43 -4.56
CA SER A 51 16.18 7.29 -3.71
C SER A 51 15.32 7.96 -2.64
N SER A 52 15.83 8.00 -1.40
CA SER A 52 15.24 8.83 -0.33
C SER A 52 15.52 10.33 -0.52
N ASP A 53 16.47 10.70 -1.39
CA ASP A 53 16.64 12.08 -1.87
C ASP A 53 15.55 12.39 -2.91
N PHE A 54 14.36 12.65 -2.38
CA PHE A 54 13.11 12.69 -3.09
C PHE A 54 13.00 13.82 -4.10
N THR A 55 12.64 13.47 -5.34
CA THR A 55 12.18 14.44 -6.35
C THR A 55 10.77 14.07 -6.83
N MET A 56 9.93 15.08 -7.08
CA MET A 56 8.54 14.83 -7.51
C MET A 56 8.46 14.08 -8.85
N ASN A 57 9.37 14.34 -9.77
CA ASN A 57 9.39 13.72 -11.10
C ASN A 57 10.01 12.32 -11.12
N GLY A 58 10.80 11.93 -10.12
CA GLY A 58 11.34 10.57 -9.94
C GLY A 58 12.01 9.97 -11.18
N ILE A 59 12.84 10.78 -11.88
CA ILE A 59 13.57 10.32 -13.08
C ILE A 59 14.67 9.35 -12.66
N GLY A 60 14.71 8.17 -13.29
CA GLY A 60 15.72 7.15 -13.03
C GLY A 60 15.49 6.36 -11.74
N GLU A 61 14.26 6.29 -11.25
CA GLU A 61 13.85 5.48 -10.10
C GLU A 61 12.46 4.87 -10.30
N ASP A 62 12.15 3.76 -9.62
CA ASP A 62 10.80 3.21 -9.55
C ASP A 62 9.89 4.17 -8.75
N LEU A 63 8.60 4.22 -9.11
CA LEU A 63 7.65 5.07 -8.40
C LEU A 63 6.51 4.25 -7.80
N PHE A 64 6.06 4.68 -6.62
CA PHE A 64 4.89 4.11 -5.97
C PHE A 64 3.77 5.16 -5.82
N PHE A 65 2.52 4.73 -6.11
CA PHE A 65 1.30 5.52 -5.97
C PHE A 65 0.30 4.77 -5.08
N LEU A 66 0.00 5.33 -3.91
CA LEU A 66 -1.01 4.78 -3.00
C LEU A 66 -2.39 5.25 -3.44
N SER A 67 -3.25 4.35 -3.94
CA SER A 67 -4.62 4.67 -4.35
C SER A 67 -5.58 4.68 -3.16
N ASN A 68 -5.56 3.64 -2.32
CA ASN A 68 -6.34 3.53 -1.10
C ASN A 68 -5.75 4.37 0.04
N GLY A 69 -5.73 5.69 -0.15
CA GLY A 69 -5.02 6.67 0.71
C GLY A 69 -5.40 6.67 2.18
N HIS A 70 -6.49 6.02 2.58
CA HIS A 70 -6.89 5.88 3.97
C HIS A 70 -5.90 5.04 4.81
N ILE A 71 -5.12 4.14 4.18
CA ILE A 71 -4.05 3.40 4.87
C ILE A 71 -2.74 4.19 4.97
N SER A 72 -2.82 5.51 5.01
CA SER A 72 -1.67 6.41 5.19
C SER A 72 -0.76 6.08 6.37
N PRO A 73 -1.24 5.54 7.54
CA PRO A 73 -0.36 5.22 8.67
C PRO A 73 0.76 4.25 8.31
N VAL A 74 0.48 3.17 7.57
CA VAL A 74 1.53 2.24 7.13
C VAL A 74 2.49 2.90 6.15
N PHE A 75 1.97 3.69 5.22
CA PHE A 75 2.79 4.35 4.22
C PHE A 75 3.75 5.35 4.85
N TYR A 76 3.27 6.20 5.77
CA TYR A 76 4.12 7.14 6.50
C TYR A 76 5.18 6.44 7.35
N SER A 77 4.81 5.36 8.06
CA SER A 77 5.78 4.59 8.85
C SER A 77 6.92 4.06 7.97
N VAL A 78 6.58 3.43 6.84
CA VAL A 78 7.60 2.88 5.94
C VAL A 78 8.45 3.98 5.30
N LEU A 79 7.87 5.09 4.85
CA LEU A 79 8.63 6.21 4.30
C LEU A 79 9.62 6.79 5.32
N ALA A 80 9.17 7.04 6.57
CA ALA A 80 10.04 7.55 7.62
C ALA A 80 11.20 6.59 7.91
N ARG A 81 10.91 5.29 8.08
CA ARG A 81 11.92 4.27 8.35
C ARG A 81 12.80 3.94 7.15
N SER A 82 12.38 4.32 5.96
CA SER A 82 13.19 4.26 4.72
C SER A 82 13.98 5.55 4.45
N GLY A 83 14.00 6.51 5.41
CA GLY A 83 14.86 7.69 5.39
C GLY A 83 14.32 8.89 4.61
N PHE A 84 13.03 8.91 4.22
CA PHE A 84 12.44 10.06 3.52
C PHE A 84 12.24 11.27 4.44
N PHE A 85 11.94 11.03 5.72
CA PHE A 85 11.81 12.07 6.74
C PHE A 85 12.04 11.46 8.14
N PRO A 86 12.28 12.30 9.19
CA PRO A 86 12.56 11.80 10.54
C PRO A 86 11.41 10.96 11.11
N VAL A 87 11.74 9.83 11.77
CA VAL A 87 10.75 8.91 12.36
C VAL A 87 9.90 9.61 13.44
N GLU A 88 10.49 10.56 14.16
CA GLU A 88 9.81 11.35 15.20
C GLU A 88 8.64 12.16 14.64
N GLU A 89 8.65 12.47 13.33
CA GLU A 89 7.54 13.19 12.70
C GLU A 89 6.24 12.37 12.68
N LEU A 90 6.31 11.03 12.75
CA LEU A 90 5.15 10.15 12.87
C LEU A 90 4.23 10.52 14.05
N TYR A 91 4.81 11.09 15.11
CA TYR A 91 4.07 11.61 16.27
C TYR A 91 3.08 12.73 15.92
N THR A 92 3.25 13.37 14.75
CA THR A 92 2.41 14.50 14.32
C THR A 92 1.24 14.09 13.42
N PHE A 93 1.04 12.78 13.18
CA PHE A 93 -0.04 12.27 12.32
C PHE A 93 -1.39 12.92 12.64
N ARG A 94 -2.05 13.49 11.63
CA ARG A 94 -3.34 14.20 11.71
C ARG A 94 -3.40 15.40 12.66
N LEU A 95 -2.28 15.87 13.20
CA LEU A 95 -2.28 17.12 13.97
C LEU A 95 -2.42 18.33 13.03
N ILE A 96 -2.93 19.44 13.54
CA ILE A 96 -3.01 20.70 12.80
C ILE A 96 -1.59 21.12 12.39
N ASN A 97 -1.43 21.53 11.13
CA ASN A 97 -0.15 21.93 10.52
C ASN A 97 0.89 20.78 10.36
N SER A 98 0.50 19.53 10.57
CA SER A 98 1.37 18.39 10.23
C SER A 98 1.39 18.14 8.73
N ARG A 99 2.54 17.68 8.22
CA ARG A 99 2.64 17.16 6.83
C ARG A 99 2.02 15.76 6.69
N LEU A 100 1.83 15.03 7.79
CA LEU A 100 1.25 13.69 7.84
C LEU A 100 -0.27 13.78 7.96
N GLN A 101 -0.91 14.13 6.86
CA GLN A 101 -2.36 14.26 6.77
C GLN A 101 -3.06 12.89 6.86
N GLY A 102 -4.33 12.85 7.24
CA GLY A 102 -5.10 11.60 7.33
C GLY A 102 -5.19 10.82 6.02
N HIS A 103 -5.13 11.53 4.90
CA HIS A 103 -4.93 11.00 3.57
C HIS A 103 -3.74 11.75 2.94
N PRO A 104 -2.84 11.08 2.23
CA PRO A 104 -1.67 11.74 1.64
C PRO A 104 -2.05 12.88 0.69
N THR A 105 -1.30 13.95 0.75
CA THR A 105 -1.46 15.08 -0.18
C THR A 105 -0.10 15.64 -0.61
N THR A 106 0.01 16.00 -1.87
CA THR A 106 1.23 16.61 -2.44
C THR A 106 1.41 18.05 -1.99
N HIS A 107 0.35 18.71 -1.52
CA HIS A 107 0.39 20.10 -1.06
C HIS A 107 1.32 20.31 0.13
N GLU A 108 1.39 19.33 1.03
CA GLU A 108 2.23 19.41 2.24
C GLU A 108 3.72 19.17 1.97
N GLY A 109 4.09 18.79 0.75
CA GLY A 109 5.48 18.58 0.36
C GLY A 109 6.21 17.49 1.14
N LEU A 110 5.48 16.47 1.65
CA LEU A 110 6.09 15.35 2.35
C LEU A 110 6.88 14.49 1.36
N PRO A 111 8.19 14.26 1.58
CA PRO A 111 8.97 13.38 0.71
C PRO A 111 8.37 11.98 0.61
N GLY A 112 8.37 11.41 -0.60
CA GLY A 112 7.77 10.10 -0.90
C GLY A 112 6.32 10.18 -1.39
N ILE A 113 5.60 11.29 -1.20
CA ILE A 113 4.20 11.45 -1.60
C ILE A 113 4.12 12.10 -3.00
N ARG A 114 3.63 11.33 -3.99
CA ARG A 114 3.50 11.77 -5.40
C ARG A 114 2.06 11.96 -5.87
N ILE A 115 1.08 11.59 -5.04
CA ILE A 115 -0.34 11.73 -5.33
C ILE A 115 -1.10 12.19 -4.09
N ALA A 116 -2.06 13.07 -4.26
CA ALA A 116 -3.12 13.26 -3.28
C ALA A 116 -4.14 12.13 -3.44
N SER A 117 -4.31 11.30 -2.42
CA SER A 117 -5.20 10.14 -2.45
C SER A 117 -6.22 10.18 -1.30
N GLY A 118 -7.21 9.26 -1.35
CA GLY A 118 -8.34 9.25 -0.41
C GLY A 118 -9.69 9.31 -1.12
N SER A 119 -9.76 9.91 -2.32
CA SER A 119 -10.84 9.67 -3.26
C SER A 119 -10.53 8.37 -3.99
N LEU A 120 -11.21 7.28 -3.59
CA LEU A 120 -10.94 5.94 -4.12
C LEU A 120 -11.16 5.87 -5.64
N GLY A 121 -10.41 5.01 -6.32
CA GLY A 121 -10.48 4.80 -7.76
C GLY A 121 -9.63 5.75 -8.61
N GLN A 122 -9.00 6.79 -8.02
CA GLN A 122 -8.24 7.79 -8.78
C GLN A 122 -6.78 7.36 -9.05
N GLY A 123 -6.20 6.60 -8.14
CA GLY A 123 -4.75 6.33 -8.12
C GLY A 123 -4.25 5.58 -9.35
N LEU A 124 -5.02 4.63 -9.88
CA LEU A 124 -4.61 3.85 -11.04
C LEU A 124 -4.45 4.72 -12.30
N SER A 125 -5.36 5.65 -12.54
CA SER A 125 -5.29 6.58 -13.68
C SER A 125 -4.03 7.47 -13.60
N VAL A 126 -3.68 7.95 -12.41
CA VAL A 126 -2.46 8.75 -12.19
C VAL A 126 -1.21 7.91 -12.42
N ALA A 127 -1.18 6.68 -11.90
CA ALA A 127 -0.07 5.75 -12.08
C ALA A 127 0.16 5.40 -13.56
N ILE A 128 -0.92 5.21 -14.33
CA ILE A 128 -0.85 4.98 -15.78
C ILE A 128 -0.19 6.19 -16.48
N GLY A 129 -0.61 7.40 -16.15
CA GLY A 129 0.02 8.61 -16.70
C GLY A 129 1.51 8.71 -16.39
N ALA A 130 1.92 8.33 -15.17
CA ALA A 130 3.34 8.26 -14.80
C ALA A 130 4.09 7.15 -15.58
N ALA A 131 3.46 5.98 -15.80
CA ALA A 131 4.03 4.89 -16.57
C ALA A 131 4.23 5.28 -18.05
N GLU A 132 3.26 5.98 -18.65
CA GLU A 132 3.39 6.54 -20.00
C GLU A 132 4.53 7.57 -20.07
N ALA A 133 4.60 8.48 -19.10
CA ALA A 133 5.65 9.49 -19.04
C ALA A 133 7.05 8.85 -18.99
N LYS A 134 7.23 7.79 -18.20
CA LYS A 134 8.48 7.00 -18.20
C LYS A 134 8.80 6.41 -19.57
N LYS A 135 7.83 5.77 -20.22
CA LYS A 135 8.02 5.22 -21.57
C LYS A 135 8.40 6.29 -22.61
N LEU A 136 7.74 7.44 -22.57
CA LEU A 136 8.07 8.59 -23.45
C LEU A 136 9.48 9.11 -23.22
N ASN A 137 9.92 9.12 -21.97
CA ASN A 137 11.27 9.55 -21.57
C ASN A 137 12.34 8.45 -21.73
N LYS A 138 11.96 7.26 -22.21
CA LYS A 138 12.82 6.07 -22.31
C LYS A 138 13.42 5.67 -20.96
N ASP A 139 12.70 5.92 -19.89
CA ASP A 139 13.01 5.50 -18.52
C ASP A 139 12.40 4.10 -18.31
N SER A 140 13.24 3.10 -18.05
CA SER A 140 12.84 1.70 -17.92
C SER A 140 12.31 1.32 -16.54
N HIS A 141 12.28 2.25 -15.60
CA HIS A 141 11.79 2.00 -14.24
C HIS A 141 10.29 1.74 -14.19
N ILE A 142 9.89 1.04 -13.14
CA ILE A 142 8.54 0.49 -12.96
C ILE A 142 7.69 1.43 -12.13
N ILE A 143 6.39 1.44 -12.42
CA ILE A 143 5.38 2.09 -11.61
C ILE A 143 4.64 1.03 -10.80
N TYR A 144 4.59 1.21 -9.49
CA TYR A 144 3.86 0.37 -8.55
C TYR A 144 2.64 1.12 -8.00
N THR A 145 1.55 0.41 -7.77
CA THR A 145 0.37 0.97 -7.09
C THR A 145 -0.26 -0.05 -6.16
N LEU A 146 -0.96 0.44 -5.13
CA LEU A 146 -1.76 -0.39 -4.22
C LEU A 146 -3.19 0.12 -4.17
N HIS A 147 -4.13 -0.82 -4.29
CA HIS A 147 -5.57 -0.61 -4.25
C HIS A 147 -6.23 -1.51 -3.21
N GLY A 148 -7.36 -1.11 -2.66
CA GLY A 148 -8.23 -2.01 -1.89
C GLY A 148 -9.19 -2.78 -2.80
N ASP A 149 -9.64 -3.97 -2.37
CA ASP A 149 -10.66 -4.73 -3.10
C ASP A 149 -12.01 -4.01 -3.13
N GLY A 150 -12.43 -3.39 -2.02
CA GLY A 150 -13.61 -2.51 -1.98
C GLY A 150 -13.48 -1.28 -2.88
N GLU A 151 -12.27 -0.75 -3.06
CA GLU A 151 -12.00 0.35 -3.98
C GLU A 151 -12.27 -0.02 -5.44
N LEU A 152 -12.11 -1.28 -5.83
CA LEU A 152 -12.41 -1.74 -7.19
C LEU A 152 -13.92 -1.68 -7.53
N GLN A 153 -14.78 -1.39 -6.57
CA GLN A 153 -16.20 -1.10 -6.83
C GLN A 153 -16.40 0.24 -7.54
N GLU A 154 -15.40 1.15 -7.50
CA GLU A 154 -15.41 2.40 -8.25
C GLU A 154 -15.23 2.14 -9.76
N GLY A 155 -16.18 2.63 -10.57
CA GLY A 155 -16.20 2.41 -12.03
C GLY A 155 -14.95 2.92 -12.75
N GLN A 156 -14.36 4.01 -12.26
CA GLN A 156 -13.15 4.61 -12.83
C GLN A 156 -11.94 3.65 -12.83
N ASN A 157 -11.84 2.71 -11.88
CA ASN A 157 -10.80 1.69 -11.92
C ASN A 157 -10.90 0.84 -13.20
N TRP A 158 -12.11 0.44 -13.59
CA TRP A 158 -12.33 -0.39 -14.79
C TRP A 158 -12.06 0.35 -16.10
N GLU A 159 -12.32 1.65 -16.12
CA GLU A 159 -11.90 2.53 -17.24
C GLU A 159 -10.38 2.57 -17.36
N ALA A 160 -9.67 2.77 -16.25
CA ALA A 160 -8.22 2.78 -16.18
C ALA A 160 -7.62 1.40 -16.53
N ILE A 161 -8.20 0.30 -16.04
CA ILE A 161 -7.78 -1.08 -16.32
C ILE A 161 -7.89 -1.35 -17.83
N MET A 162 -8.98 -0.96 -18.47
CA MET A 162 -9.17 -1.09 -19.92
C MET A 162 -8.15 -0.27 -20.71
N TYR A 163 -7.92 0.99 -20.28
CA TYR A 163 -6.97 1.89 -20.92
C TYR A 163 -5.53 1.32 -20.86
N ALA A 164 -5.10 0.87 -19.69
CA ALA A 164 -3.74 0.34 -19.48
C ALA A 164 -3.44 -0.84 -20.39
N ALA A 165 -4.36 -1.80 -20.51
CA ALA A 165 -4.20 -2.95 -21.39
C ALA A 165 -4.24 -2.56 -22.87
N GLY A 166 -5.20 -1.70 -23.27
CA GLY A 166 -5.33 -1.24 -24.65
C GLY A 166 -4.11 -0.48 -25.16
N ASN A 167 -3.44 0.27 -24.29
CA ASN A 167 -2.22 1.03 -24.60
C ASN A 167 -0.92 0.31 -24.24
N LYS A 168 -1.00 -0.97 -23.80
CA LYS A 168 0.16 -1.81 -23.49
C LYS A 168 1.10 -1.14 -22.48
N ILE A 169 0.54 -0.67 -21.37
CA ILE A 169 1.28 -0.04 -20.27
C ILE A 169 1.98 -1.15 -19.47
N ASP A 170 3.07 -1.67 -19.99
CA ASP A 170 3.74 -2.88 -19.52
C ASP A 170 4.85 -2.64 -18.48
N ASN A 171 5.07 -1.40 -18.08
CA ASN A 171 5.92 -0.98 -16.96
C ASN A 171 5.09 -0.61 -15.71
N LEU A 172 3.90 -1.20 -15.56
CA LEU A 172 2.97 -0.96 -14.46
C LEU A 172 2.66 -2.27 -13.73
N ILE A 173 2.80 -2.25 -12.40
CA ILE A 173 2.38 -3.31 -11.49
C ILE A 173 1.32 -2.73 -10.54
N ALA A 174 0.08 -3.18 -10.67
CA ALA A 174 -1.00 -2.83 -9.75
C ALA A 174 -1.24 -3.97 -8.77
N THR A 175 -1.09 -3.71 -7.47
CA THR A 175 -1.42 -4.67 -6.42
C THR A 175 -2.79 -4.35 -5.85
N VAL A 176 -3.61 -5.37 -5.66
CA VAL A 176 -4.90 -5.30 -4.98
C VAL A 176 -4.79 -6.02 -3.65
N ASP A 177 -5.05 -5.28 -2.56
CA ASP A 177 -5.21 -5.84 -1.22
C ASP A 177 -6.57 -6.53 -1.12
N VAL A 178 -6.57 -7.85 -1.33
CA VAL A 178 -7.80 -8.68 -1.29
C VAL A 178 -7.99 -9.18 0.14
N ASN A 179 -8.51 -8.31 1.00
CA ASN A 179 -8.75 -8.63 2.41
C ASN A 179 -10.22 -8.98 2.71
N GLY A 180 -11.13 -8.82 1.75
CA GLY A 180 -12.54 -9.15 1.87
C GLY A 180 -13.34 -8.21 2.77
N GLN A 181 -12.80 -7.06 3.18
CA GLN A 181 -13.43 -6.15 4.13
C GLN A 181 -13.42 -4.70 3.63
N GLN A 182 -14.48 -3.98 3.90
CA GLN A 182 -14.59 -2.54 3.70
C GLN A 182 -15.32 -1.89 4.88
N ILE A 183 -15.48 -0.56 4.86
CA ILE A 183 -16.01 0.21 6.01
C ILE A 183 -17.39 -0.29 6.48
N ASP A 184 -18.25 -0.70 5.58
CA ASP A 184 -19.65 -1.07 5.87
C ASP A 184 -19.85 -2.60 6.06
N GLY A 185 -18.81 -3.41 5.91
CA GLY A 185 -18.92 -4.87 6.06
C GLY A 185 -17.96 -5.67 5.18
N ALA A 186 -18.25 -6.93 4.99
CA ALA A 186 -17.53 -7.75 4.03
C ALA A 186 -17.82 -7.28 2.59
N THR A 187 -16.80 -7.25 1.73
CA THR A 187 -16.95 -6.78 0.34
C THR A 187 -18.02 -7.56 -0.43
N ASP A 188 -18.13 -8.86 -0.20
CA ASP A 188 -19.14 -9.71 -0.84
C ASP A 188 -20.58 -9.44 -0.35
N GLN A 189 -20.74 -8.83 0.81
CA GLN A 189 -22.05 -8.45 1.35
C GLN A 189 -22.49 -7.05 0.91
N VAL A 190 -21.53 -6.15 0.73
CA VAL A 190 -21.80 -4.76 0.32
C VAL A 190 -22.02 -4.68 -1.20
N LEU A 191 -21.05 -5.11 -1.98
CA LEU A 191 -21.15 -5.23 -3.45
C LEU A 191 -20.20 -6.33 -3.95
N PRO A 192 -20.70 -7.53 -4.26
CA PRO A 192 -19.87 -8.65 -4.68
C PRO A 192 -19.05 -8.34 -5.94
N MET A 193 -17.73 -8.48 -5.84
CA MET A 193 -16.83 -8.26 -6.99
C MET A 193 -16.65 -9.53 -7.85
N GLY A 194 -17.08 -10.70 -7.35
CA GLY A 194 -16.94 -11.96 -8.06
C GLY A 194 -15.47 -12.35 -8.29
N ASN A 195 -15.18 -12.99 -9.41
CA ASN A 195 -13.82 -13.45 -9.73
C ASN A 195 -12.97 -12.30 -10.29
N LEU A 196 -12.18 -11.64 -9.44
CA LEU A 196 -11.30 -10.54 -9.83
C LEU A 196 -10.25 -10.98 -10.86
N LYS A 197 -9.65 -12.16 -10.71
CA LYS A 197 -8.66 -12.68 -11.66
C LYS A 197 -9.24 -12.75 -13.07
N ALA A 198 -10.39 -13.40 -13.22
CA ALA A 198 -11.05 -13.52 -14.52
C ALA A 198 -11.41 -12.15 -15.12
N LYS A 199 -11.78 -11.18 -14.29
CA LYS A 199 -12.06 -9.80 -14.75
C LYS A 199 -10.80 -9.12 -15.29
N PHE A 200 -9.70 -9.10 -14.55
CA PHE A 200 -8.44 -8.50 -15.01
C PHE A 200 -7.91 -9.20 -16.25
N GLU A 201 -7.95 -10.54 -16.30
CA GLU A 201 -7.55 -11.32 -17.48
C GLU A 201 -8.42 -10.99 -18.71
N ALA A 202 -9.73 -10.82 -18.54
CA ALA A 202 -10.66 -10.43 -19.62
C ALA A 202 -10.36 -9.03 -20.16
N PHE A 203 -9.84 -8.12 -19.33
CA PHE A 203 -9.35 -6.81 -19.78
C PHE A 203 -7.94 -6.86 -20.40
N GLY A 204 -7.27 -8.03 -20.40
CA GLY A 204 -5.97 -8.22 -21.06
C GLY A 204 -4.74 -8.04 -20.15
N TRP A 205 -4.93 -7.99 -18.84
CA TRP A 205 -3.83 -7.93 -17.86
C TRP A 205 -3.19 -9.31 -17.65
N ASP A 206 -1.90 -9.30 -17.29
CA ASP A 206 -1.22 -10.48 -16.73
C ASP A 206 -1.47 -10.51 -15.22
N VAL A 207 -2.05 -11.60 -14.70
CA VAL A 207 -2.50 -11.68 -13.30
C VAL A 207 -1.69 -12.70 -12.51
N LEU A 208 -1.19 -12.26 -11.36
CA LEU A 208 -0.50 -13.08 -10.36
C LEU A 208 -1.31 -13.11 -9.07
N GLU A 209 -1.38 -14.25 -8.40
CA GLU A 209 -2.03 -14.40 -7.11
C GLU A 209 -0.98 -14.66 -6.02
N VAL A 210 -0.94 -13.82 -4.99
CA VAL A 210 -0.16 -14.03 -3.77
C VAL A 210 -1.14 -14.37 -2.65
N LYS A 211 -1.26 -15.66 -2.33
CA LYS A 211 -2.26 -16.17 -1.36
C LYS A 211 -1.90 -15.92 0.10
N GLU A 212 -0.64 -15.67 0.39
CA GLU A 212 -0.10 -15.43 1.73
C GLU A 212 0.49 -14.01 1.81
N GLY A 213 -0.37 -12.99 1.64
CA GLY A 213 0.03 -11.57 1.62
C GLY A 213 0.52 -11.03 2.97
N ASN A 214 0.39 -11.80 4.04
CA ASN A 214 0.97 -11.52 5.35
C ASN A 214 2.20 -12.39 5.68
N ASN A 215 2.84 -12.94 4.66
CA ASN A 215 4.13 -13.62 4.75
C ASN A 215 5.14 -12.83 3.91
N ILE A 216 6.11 -12.18 4.57
CA ILE A 216 7.07 -11.28 3.92
C ILE A 216 7.84 -11.95 2.77
N THR A 217 8.24 -13.22 2.94
CA THR A 217 8.95 -13.97 1.90
C THR A 217 8.06 -14.20 0.68
N LYS A 218 6.77 -14.55 0.88
CA LYS A 218 5.83 -14.77 -0.22
C LYS A 218 5.48 -13.49 -0.95
N VAL A 219 5.43 -12.37 -0.23
CA VAL A 219 5.21 -11.05 -0.84
C VAL A 219 6.40 -10.65 -1.71
N ILE A 220 7.63 -10.83 -1.22
CA ILE A 220 8.86 -10.57 -2.00
C ILE A 220 8.92 -11.45 -3.24
N GLU A 221 8.67 -12.76 -3.11
CA GLU A 221 8.60 -13.69 -4.25
C GLU A 221 7.59 -13.20 -5.29
N GLY A 222 6.38 -12.82 -4.85
CA GLY A 222 5.32 -12.33 -5.72
C GLY A 222 5.66 -11.01 -6.43
N LEU A 223 6.22 -10.03 -5.71
CA LEU A 223 6.64 -8.76 -6.29
C LEU A 223 7.77 -8.94 -7.31
N ASN A 224 8.77 -9.78 -7.02
CA ASN A 224 9.86 -10.07 -7.95
C ASN A 224 9.37 -10.86 -9.17
N GLU A 225 8.43 -11.78 -9.02
CA GLU A 225 7.79 -12.45 -10.13
C GLU A 225 7.03 -11.44 -11.01
N ALA A 226 6.24 -10.54 -10.41
CA ALA A 226 5.55 -9.48 -11.15
C ALA A 226 6.55 -8.57 -11.89
N LYS A 227 7.66 -8.17 -11.25
CA LYS A 227 8.74 -7.40 -11.87
C LYS A 227 9.30 -8.11 -13.12
N SER A 228 9.48 -9.43 -13.07
CA SER A 228 9.96 -10.24 -14.19
C SER A 228 8.99 -10.33 -15.37
N ARG A 229 7.71 -10.02 -15.14
CA ARG A 229 6.63 -10.05 -16.14
C ARG A 229 6.44 -8.72 -16.86
N THR A 230 7.02 -7.62 -16.34
CA THR A 230 6.96 -6.30 -17.01
C THR A 230 7.71 -6.28 -18.33
N GLY A 231 7.43 -5.27 -19.18
CA GLY A 231 8.07 -5.10 -20.48
C GLY A 231 7.60 -6.09 -21.56
N LYS A 232 6.49 -6.82 -21.34
CA LYS A 232 5.97 -7.86 -22.26
C LYS A 232 4.66 -7.46 -22.96
N GLY A 233 4.37 -6.15 -23.00
CA GLY A 233 3.21 -5.60 -23.71
C GLY A 233 1.89 -5.72 -22.93
N LYS A 234 1.92 -6.07 -21.63
CA LYS A 234 0.75 -6.14 -20.75
C LYS A 234 1.07 -5.53 -19.41
N PRO A 235 0.13 -4.78 -18.80
CA PRO A 235 0.24 -4.43 -17.38
C PRO A 235 0.10 -5.67 -16.50
N VAL A 236 0.70 -5.65 -15.31
CA VAL A 236 0.68 -6.77 -14.36
C VAL A 236 -0.22 -6.41 -13.16
N CYS A 237 -1.09 -7.34 -12.77
CA CYS A 237 -1.90 -7.24 -11.56
C CYS A 237 -1.49 -8.32 -10.56
N ILE A 238 -1.25 -7.92 -9.31
CA ILE A 238 -1.09 -8.83 -8.19
C ILE A 238 -2.39 -8.82 -7.38
N LEU A 239 -3.06 -9.96 -7.27
CA LEU A 239 -4.14 -10.16 -6.30
C LEU A 239 -3.53 -10.74 -5.04
N MET A 240 -3.35 -9.91 -4.02
CA MET A 240 -2.67 -10.26 -2.77
C MET A 240 -3.69 -10.50 -1.67
N THR A 241 -3.85 -11.75 -1.24
CA THR A 241 -4.76 -12.09 -0.14
C THR A 241 -4.11 -11.74 1.19
N THR A 242 -4.74 -10.86 1.95
CA THR A 242 -4.28 -10.43 3.28
C THR A 242 -5.37 -10.63 4.34
N VAL A 243 -5.00 -10.40 5.59
CA VAL A 243 -5.93 -10.31 6.72
C VAL A 243 -5.93 -8.89 7.25
N MET A 244 -7.05 -8.18 7.11
CA MET A 244 -7.20 -6.84 7.71
C MET A 244 -6.97 -6.93 9.23
N GLY A 245 -6.14 -6.04 9.80
CA GLY A 245 -5.79 -6.07 11.22
C GLY A 245 -4.73 -7.10 11.59
N HIS A 246 -4.02 -7.69 10.63
CA HIS A 246 -3.01 -8.72 10.88
C HIS A 246 -1.94 -8.28 11.88
N GLY A 247 -1.59 -9.19 12.80
CA GLY A 247 -0.66 -8.94 13.91
C GLY A 247 -1.31 -8.41 15.19
N VAL A 248 -2.65 -8.23 15.21
CA VAL A 248 -3.43 -7.89 16.39
C VAL A 248 -4.69 -8.76 16.44
N ASP A 249 -4.72 -9.73 17.33
CA ASP A 249 -5.71 -10.81 17.36
C ASP A 249 -7.18 -10.32 17.38
N PHE A 250 -7.49 -9.31 18.19
CA PHE A 250 -8.85 -8.75 18.28
C PHE A 250 -9.25 -7.84 17.11
N MET A 251 -8.29 -7.49 16.22
CA MET A 251 -8.55 -6.69 15.02
C MET A 251 -8.75 -7.53 13.75
N MET A 252 -8.32 -8.79 13.77
CA MET A 252 -8.41 -9.68 12.61
C MET A 252 -9.84 -10.17 12.35
N HIS A 253 -10.13 -10.50 11.08
CA HIS A 253 -11.37 -11.13 10.63
C HIS A 253 -12.65 -10.33 10.89
N THR A 254 -12.57 -9.01 10.97
CA THR A 254 -13.71 -8.11 11.17
C THR A 254 -13.48 -6.75 10.52
N HIS A 255 -14.52 -6.18 9.92
CA HIS A 255 -14.50 -4.84 9.34
C HIS A 255 -14.48 -3.71 10.40
N LYS A 256 -14.78 -4.01 11.65
CA LYS A 256 -14.93 -3.00 12.72
C LYS A 256 -13.69 -2.13 12.91
N TRP A 257 -12.51 -2.66 12.60
CA TRP A 257 -11.24 -1.95 12.73
C TRP A 257 -10.80 -1.26 11.43
N HIS A 258 -11.66 -1.21 10.43
CA HIS A 258 -11.35 -0.49 9.19
C HIS A 258 -10.96 0.97 9.46
N GLY A 259 -11.76 1.70 10.24
CA GLY A 259 -11.57 3.13 10.50
C GLY A 259 -11.71 3.53 11.98
N VAL A 260 -11.46 2.61 12.91
CA VAL A 260 -11.58 2.84 14.36
C VAL A 260 -10.21 2.71 15.02
N ALA A 261 -9.82 3.72 15.80
CA ALA A 261 -8.59 3.69 16.58
C ALA A 261 -8.76 2.87 17.88
N PRO A 262 -7.72 2.17 18.37
CA PRO A 262 -7.77 1.49 19.66
C PRO A 262 -7.81 2.48 20.83
N ASN A 263 -8.46 2.11 21.91
CA ASN A 263 -8.35 2.82 23.19
C ASN A 263 -7.06 2.43 23.94
N ASP A 264 -6.81 3.00 25.14
CA ASP A 264 -5.56 2.78 25.89
C ASP A 264 -5.29 1.29 26.19
N GLU A 265 -6.28 0.55 26.68
CA GLU A 265 -6.17 -0.88 26.99
C GLU A 265 -5.94 -1.71 25.72
N GLN A 266 -6.64 -1.39 24.65
CA GLN A 266 -6.49 -2.06 23.35
C GLN A 266 -5.12 -1.76 22.73
N LEU A 267 -4.61 -0.54 22.88
CA LEU A 267 -3.26 -0.20 22.44
C LEU A 267 -2.20 -1.01 23.19
N GLU A 268 -2.30 -1.07 24.53
CA GLU A 268 -1.36 -1.85 25.36
C GLU A 268 -1.33 -3.31 24.91
N ASN A 269 -2.50 -3.93 24.75
CA ASN A 269 -2.63 -5.30 24.26
C ASN A 269 -2.05 -5.50 22.83
N ALA A 270 -2.30 -4.55 21.94
CA ALA A 270 -1.80 -4.64 20.55
C ALA A 270 -0.26 -4.45 20.49
N LEU A 271 0.29 -3.56 21.31
CA LEU A 271 1.75 -3.35 21.42
C LEU A 271 2.46 -4.56 22.06
N ALA A 272 1.81 -5.27 22.98
CA ALA A 272 2.35 -6.51 23.53
C ALA A 272 2.48 -7.62 22.47
N GLN A 273 1.61 -7.63 21.47
CA GLN A 273 1.67 -8.56 20.33
C GLN A 273 2.68 -8.12 19.24
N ASN A 274 3.07 -6.84 19.24
CA ASN A 274 4.03 -6.25 18.33
C ASN A 274 5.16 -5.58 19.14
N PRO A 275 6.15 -6.35 19.63
CA PRO A 275 7.23 -5.82 20.46
C PRO A 275 8.08 -4.80 19.69
N GLU A 276 8.72 -3.90 20.43
CA GLU A 276 9.67 -2.94 19.87
C GLU A 276 10.89 -3.68 19.28
N THR A 277 11.26 -3.33 18.05
CA THR A 277 12.36 -3.97 17.31
C THR A 277 13.39 -2.96 16.78
N LEU A 278 12.96 -1.78 16.34
CA LEU A 278 13.82 -0.75 15.73
C LEU A 278 13.79 0.58 16.49
N GLY A 279 13.25 0.60 17.68
CA GLY A 279 13.08 1.81 18.49
C GLY A 279 11.76 2.53 18.20
N ASP A 280 11.10 2.94 19.27
CA ASP A 280 9.91 3.81 19.23
C ASP A 280 10.33 5.28 19.06
N TYR A 281 9.44 6.11 18.43
CA TYR A 281 9.59 7.56 18.32
C TYR A 281 8.90 8.31 19.46
#